data_27c98b9ecfc83840178ab692c236249d
#
_entry.id   27c98b9ecfc83840178ab692c236249d
#
_cell.length_a   1.000
_cell.length_b   1.000
_cell.length_c   1.000
_cell.angle_alpha   90.00
_cell.angle_beta   90.00
_cell.angle_gamma   90.00
#
_symmetry.space_group_name_H-M   'P 1'
#
loop_
_entity.id
_entity.type
_entity.pdbx_description
1 polymer ?
#
loop_
_entity_poly.entity_id
_entity_poly.type
_entity_poly.pdbx_seq_one_letter_code
_entity_poly.pdbx_strand_id
1 'polypeptide(L)'
;MKKLSKEALIGYPAGIITGITYGLNPLFGMPLMNNGAAIESILFFRYAFAVVILGAFLWLTKQSFKITAKQAGVLLILGLLYTSSSICLFEAYNYIASGLATTLIFLYPVLVAIIMVFLHVVPSWPVWLAIAATFGGVLVMTQGSSGEAIDPIGVMLSLGSALVYALFIVIINRSKAIAKISNTLLTFYALMVGAMVFLGMILLSDTTITAGIEGGSAWLNLVGLALLPTIVSTATLAIATRNIGATKASVLGVFEPITAILVGTLMFGEPLTTNIVVGICIAIVAVTFMISVTKR
;
A
#
# COMPACT_ATOMS: atom_id res chain seq x y z
N MET A 1 -27.80 6.66 18.74
CA MET A 1 -26.55 6.46 17.98
C MET A 1 -25.48 7.37 18.56
N LYS A 2 -24.39 6.83 19.15
CA LYS A 2 -23.26 7.66 19.63
C LYS A 2 -22.58 8.29 18.42
N LYS A 3 -22.33 9.61 18.43
CA LYS A 3 -21.55 10.31 17.41
C LYS A 3 -20.15 9.72 17.37
N LEU A 4 -19.64 9.44 16.16
CA LEU A 4 -18.24 9.10 15.93
C LEU A 4 -17.36 10.24 16.43
N SER A 5 -16.20 9.94 17.00
CA SER A 5 -15.20 10.97 17.28
C SER A 5 -14.71 11.62 15.99
N LYS A 6 -14.18 12.84 16.07
CA LYS A 6 -13.66 13.56 14.91
C LYS A 6 -12.54 12.77 14.23
N GLU A 7 -11.70 12.12 15.05
CA GLU A 7 -10.61 11.25 14.56
C GLU A 7 -11.15 10.04 13.79
N ALA A 8 -12.23 9.41 14.27
CA ALA A 8 -12.86 8.29 13.58
C ALA A 8 -13.49 8.71 12.25
N LEU A 9 -14.14 9.89 12.21
CA LEU A 9 -14.76 10.44 10.98
C LEU A 9 -13.73 10.72 9.88
N ILE A 10 -12.49 11.03 10.24
CA ILE A 10 -11.40 11.29 9.29
C ILE A 10 -10.64 9.99 8.99
N GLY A 11 -10.32 9.21 10.02
CA GLY A 11 -9.42 8.07 9.89
C GLY A 11 -10.01 6.88 9.15
N TYR A 12 -11.30 6.53 9.35
CA TYR A 12 -11.91 5.39 8.64
C TYR A 12 -12.07 5.64 7.14
N PRO A 13 -12.62 6.78 6.67
CA PRO A 13 -12.66 7.06 5.23
C PRO A 13 -11.26 7.11 4.61
N ALA A 14 -10.28 7.70 5.30
CA ALA A 14 -8.90 7.74 4.83
C ALA A 14 -8.32 6.33 4.64
N GLY A 15 -8.56 5.41 5.59
CA GLY A 15 -8.12 4.02 5.46
C GLY A 15 -8.78 3.27 4.31
N ILE A 16 -10.08 3.49 4.06
CA ILE A 16 -10.79 2.91 2.92
C ILE A 16 -10.21 3.44 1.60
N ILE A 17 -10.02 4.77 1.49
CA ILE A 17 -9.41 5.40 0.31
C ILE A 17 -8.00 4.84 0.07
N THR A 18 -7.21 4.64 1.13
CA THR A 18 -5.89 4.00 1.04
C THR A 18 -5.99 2.64 0.34
N GLY A 19 -6.84 1.75 0.84
CA GLY A 19 -7.00 0.41 0.27
C GLY A 19 -7.46 0.44 -1.18
N ILE A 20 -8.51 1.22 -1.49
CA ILE A 20 -9.02 1.34 -2.86
C ILE A 20 -7.92 1.85 -3.81
N THR A 21 -7.25 2.94 -3.45
CA THR A 21 -6.26 3.55 -4.36
C THR A 21 -4.99 2.71 -4.49
N TYR A 22 -4.56 2.01 -3.43
CA TYR A 22 -3.42 1.10 -3.52
C TYR A 22 -3.75 -0.16 -4.35
N GLY A 23 -4.96 -0.67 -4.24
CA GLY A 23 -5.46 -1.78 -5.06
C GLY A 23 -5.52 -1.50 -6.57
N LEU A 24 -5.34 -0.25 -6.99
CA LEU A 24 -5.20 0.13 -8.41
C LEU A 24 -3.78 -0.10 -8.97
N ASN A 25 -2.81 -0.59 -8.17
CA ASN A 25 -1.45 -0.87 -8.67
C ASN A 25 -1.42 -1.75 -9.94
N PRO A 26 -2.14 -2.89 -10.01
CA PRO A 26 -2.15 -3.72 -11.22
C PRO A 26 -2.72 -2.98 -12.43
N LEU A 27 -3.74 -2.13 -12.25
CA LEU A 27 -4.37 -1.40 -13.35
C LEU A 27 -3.36 -0.60 -14.18
N PHE A 28 -2.43 0.06 -13.50
CA PHE A 28 -1.44 0.93 -14.14
C PHE A 28 -0.09 0.24 -14.34
N GLY A 29 0.28 -0.69 -13.45
CA GLY A 29 1.59 -1.35 -13.46
C GLY A 29 1.68 -2.47 -14.48
N MET A 30 0.68 -3.36 -14.54
CA MET A 30 0.73 -4.52 -15.44
C MET A 30 0.87 -4.17 -16.92
N PRO A 31 0.17 -3.15 -17.47
CA PRO A 31 0.40 -2.77 -18.88
C PRO A 31 1.84 -2.33 -19.18
N LEU A 32 2.52 -1.69 -18.24
CA LEU A 32 3.92 -1.28 -18.39
C LEU A 32 4.87 -2.48 -18.35
N MET A 33 4.66 -3.39 -17.39
CA MET A 33 5.45 -4.62 -17.26
C MET A 33 5.27 -5.52 -18.48
N ASN A 34 4.04 -5.68 -18.98
CA ASN A 34 3.73 -6.46 -20.18
C ASN A 34 4.38 -5.88 -21.45
N ASN A 35 4.63 -4.57 -21.50
CA ASN A 35 5.36 -3.91 -22.58
C ASN A 35 6.89 -3.99 -22.41
N GLY A 36 7.40 -4.71 -21.40
CA GLY A 36 8.82 -4.92 -21.15
C GLY A 36 9.51 -3.77 -20.43
N ALA A 37 8.76 -2.87 -19.77
CA ALA A 37 9.38 -1.85 -18.95
C ALA A 37 10.00 -2.47 -17.69
N ALA A 38 11.25 -2.11 -17.38
CA ALA A 38 11.94 -2.56 -16.19
C ALA A 38 11.26 -2.05 -14.92
N ILE A 39 11.18 -2.90 -13.89
CA ILE A 39 10.46 -2.58 -12.63
C ILE A 39 11.06 -1.35 -11.96
N GLU A 40 12.39 -1.24 -11.91
CA GLU A 40 13.09 -0.09 -11.37
C GLU A 40 12.74 1.20 -12.12
N SER A 41 12.55 1.16 -13.44
CA SER A 41 12.13 2.32 -14.24
C SER A 41 10.68 2.72 -13.94
N ILE A 42 9.78 1.75 -13.87
CA ILE A 42 8.37 1.99 -13.50
C ILE A 42 8.29 2.64 -12.12
N LEU A 43 8.99 2.08 -11.14
CA LEU A 43 8.98 2.56 -9.76
C LEU A 43 9.72 3.90 -9.61
N PHE A 44 10.78 4.13 -10.37
CA PHE A 44 11.45 5.44 -10.43
C PHE A 44 10.49 6.53 -10.90
N PHE A 45 9.87 6.38 -12.07
CA PHE A 45 8.93 7.39 -12.61
C PHE A 45 7.73 7.58 -11.70
N ARG A 46 7.17 6.49 -11.16
CA ARG A 46 6.09 6.54 -10.18
C ARG A 46 6.43 7.45 -9.01
N TYR A 47 7.62 7.31 -8.43
CA TYR A 47 8.05 8.08 -7.26
C TYR A 47 8.52 9.48 -7.64
N ALA A 48 9.25 9.63 -8.74
CA ALA A 48 9.71 10.93 -9.22
C ALA A 48 8.55 11.87 -9.54
N PHE A 49 7.51 11.39 -10.24
CA PHE A 49 6.31 12.18 -10.50
C PHE A 49 5.58 12.55 -9.19
N ALA A 50 5.47 11.60 -8.27
CA ALA A 50 4.87 11.88 -6.98
C ALA A 50 5.64 12.94 -6.18
N VAL A 51 6.98 12.88 -6.19
CA VAL A 51 7.84 13.88 -5.54
C VAL A 51 7.68 15.25 -6.18
N VAL A 52 7.67 15.33 -7.51
CA VAL A 52 7.47 16.60 -8.23
C VAL A 52 6.11 17.20 -7.88
N ILE A 53 5.04 16.42 -7.92
CA ILE A 53 3.68 16.88 -7.62
C ILE A 53 3.56 17.34 -6.16
N LEU A 54 4.05 16.53 -5.20
CA LEU A 54 4.01 16.89 -3.77
C LEU A 54 4.93 18.07 -3.46
N GLY A 55 6.10 18.15 -4.09
CA GLY A 55 7.03 19.27 -3.95
C GLY A 55 6.41 20.57 -4.45
N ALA A 56 5.79 20.54 -5.63
CA ALA A 56 5.04 21.68 -6.17
C ALA A 56 3.88 22.09 -5.24
N PHE A 57 3.12 21.12 -4.72
CA PHE A 57 2.05 21.39 -3.76
C PHE A 57 2.56 22.05 -2.47
N LEU A 58 3.65 21.52 -1.88
CA LEU A 58 4.26 22.10 -0.68
C LEU A 58 4.76 23.52 -0.94
N TRP A 59 5.39 23.76 -2.10
CA TRP A 59 5.90 25.06 -2.48
C TRP A 59 4.77 26.08 -2.70
N LEU A 60 3.73 25.73 -3.46
CA LEU A 60 2.56 26.57 -3.72
C LEU A 60 1.77 26.91 -2.46
N THR A 61 1.68 25.95 -1.53
CA THR A 61 1.01 26.16 -0.23
C THR A 61 1.91 26.79 0.83
N LYS A 62 3.13 27.21 0.44
CA LYS A 62 4.13 27.83 1.32
C LYS A 62 4.44 27.03 2.58
N GLN A 63 4.32 25.71 2.52
CA GLN A 63 4.70 24.82 3.63
C GLN A 63 6.22 24.71 3.72
N SER A 64 6.72 24.67 4.96
CA SER A 64 8.16 24.56 5.21
C SER A 64 8.68 23.17 4.87
N PHE A 65 9.76 23.10 4.10
CA PHE A 65 10.53 21.86 3.84
C PHE A 65 11.51 21.54 4.97
N LYS A 66 11.61 22.38 6.01
CA LYS A 66 12.60 22.21 7.07
C LYS A 66 12.29 20.97 7.91
N ILE A 67 13.31 20.11 8.04
CA ILE A 67 13.29 18.93 8.90
C ILE A 67 14.56 18.91 9.76
N THR A 68 14.47 18.33 10.93
CA THR A 68 15.65 18.11 11.80
C THR A 68 16.39 16.84 11.37
N ALA A 69 17.68 16.71 11.74
CA ALA A 69 18.48 15.51 11.46
C ALA A 69 17.81 14.23 11.98
N LYS A 70 17.16 14.29 13.16
CA LYS A 70 16.42 13.16 13.71
C LYS A 70 15.21 12.78 12.86
N GLN A 71 14.49 13.77 12.32
CA GLN A 71 13.37 13.54 11.40
C GLN A 71 13.87 12.97 10.08
N ALA A 72 14.96 13.50 9.54
CA ALA A 72 15.59 12.99 8.30
C ALA A 72 15.95 11.50 8.44
N GLY A 73 16.55 11.09 9.56
CA GLY A 73 16.87 9.67 9.79
C GLY A 73 15.62 8.77 9.80
N VAL A 74 14.53 9.20 10.44
CA VAL A 74 13.27 8.41 10.43
C VAL A 74 12.65 8.38 9.04
N LEU A 75 12.65 9.50 8.32
CA LEU A 75 12.10 9.60 6.96
C LEU A 75 12.90 8.76 5.96
N LEU A 76 14.24 8.69 6.15
CA LEU A 76 15.09 7.79 5.38
C LEU A 76 14.68 6.32 5.58
N ILE A 77 14.51 5.90 6.84
CA ILE A 77 14.06 4.53 7.15
C ILE A 77 12.67 4.26 6.53
N LEU A 78 11.74 5.19 6.67
CA LEU A 78 10.41 5.06 6.05
C LEU A 78 10.48 4.96 4.53
N GLY A 79 11.31 5.78 3.88
CA GLY A 79 11.52 5.72 2.45
C GLY A 79 12.11 4.38 2.00
N LEU A 80 13.13 3.87 2.70
CA LEU A 80 13.72 2.57 2.41
C LEU A 80 12.72 1.42 2.60
N LEU A 81 11.93 1.42 3.67
CA LEU A 81 10.92 0.39 3.91
C LEU A 81 9.85 0.40 2.81
N TYR A 82 9.33 1.59 2.45
CA TYR A 82 8.31 1.69 1.40
C TYR A 82 8.84 1.28 0.03
N THR A 83 10.09 1.66 -0.29
CA THR A 83 10.79 1.25 -1.51
C THR A 83 10.99 -0.26 -1.58
N SER A 84 11.51 -0.87 -0.50
CA SER A 84 11.71 -2.32 -0.42
C SER A 84 10.39 -3.08 -0.57
N SER A 85 9.31 -2.59 0.06
CA SER A 85 7.97 -3.17 -0.12
C SER A 85 7.52 -3.11 -1.58
N SER A 86 7.70 -1.97 -2.25
CA SER A 86 7.30 -1.81 -3.65
C SER A 86 8.09 -2.70 -4.61
N ILE A 87 9.41 -2.81 -4.42
CA ILE A 87 10.25 -3.73 -5.21
C ILE A 87 9.76 -5.16 -5.04
N CYS A 88 9.66 -5.63 -3.79
CA CYS A 88 9.24 -6.99 -3.49
C CYS A 88 7.86 -7.32 -4.10
N LEU A 89 6.91 -6.37 -4.07
CA LEU A 89 5.60 -6.56 -4.68
C LEU A 89 5.67 -6.69 -6.20
N PHE A 90 6.33 -5.76 -6.87
CA PHE A 90 6.41 -5.76 -8.33
C PHE A 90 7.24 -6.94 -8.84
N GLU A 91 8.31 -7.31 -8.14
CA GLU A 91 9.07 -8.53 -8.46
C GLU A 91 8.23 -9.80 -8.27
N ALA A 92 7.38 -9.86 -7.25
CA ALA A 92 6.50 -11.00 -7.05
C ALA A 92 5.55 -11.23 -8.23
N TYR A 93 5.14 -10.18 -8.96
CA TYR A 93 4.29 -10.30 -10.15
C TYR A 93 4.97 -11.05 -11.32
N ASN A 94 6.31 -11.15 -11.33
CA ASN A 94 7.04 -11.96 -12.31
C ASN A 94 6.96 -13.47 -12.03
N TYR A 95 6.63 -13.86 -10.79
CA TYR A 95 6.66 -15.27 -10.33
C TYR A 95 5.28 -15.84 -10.07
N ILE A 96 4.33 -15.02 -9.63
CA ILE A 96 2.96 -15.43 -9.29
C ILE A 96 1.95 -14.41 -9.80
N ALA A 97 0.70 -14.85 -9.98
CA ALA A 97 -0.39 -13.97 -10.39
C ALA A 97 -0.51 -12.75 -9.47
N SER A 98 -0.72 -11.57 -10.04
CA SER A 98 -0.76 -10.29 -9.31
C SER A 98 -1.82 -10.27 -8.20
N GLY A 99 -2.97 -10.92 -8.42
CA GLY A 99 -4.01 -11.10 -7.42
C GLY A 99 -3.55 -11.94 -6.23
N LEU A 100 -2.78 -13.03 -6.47
CA LEU A 100 -2.22 -13.87 -5.41
C LEU A 100 -1.14 -13.10 -4.62
N ALA A 101 -0.23 -12.40 -5.30
CA ALA A 101 0.78 -11.58 -4.65
C ALA A 101 0.15 -10.50 -3.76
N THR A 102 -0.88 -9.80 -4.27
CA THR A 102 -1.63 -8.78 -3.51
C THR A 102 -2.39 -9.39 -2.32
N THR A 103 -2.85 -10.63 -2.45
CA THR A 103 -3.48 -11.37 -1.34
C THR A 103 -2.47 -11.71 -0.25
N LEU A 104 -1.28 -12.19 -0.62
CA LEU A 104 -0.22 -12.53 0.33
C LEU A 104 0.32 -11.29 1.06
N ILE A 105 0.44 -10.15 0.37
CA ILE A 105 0.78 -8.89 1.02
C ILE A 105 -0.24 -8.52 2.08
N PHE A 106 -1.53 -8.82 1.86
CA PHE A 106 -2.56 -8.55 2.86
C PHE A 106 -2.39 -9.32 4.18
N LEU A 107 -1.30 -10.05 4.37
CA LEU A 107 -0.85 -10.52 5.69
C LEU A 107 -0.33 -9.39 6.58
N TYR A 108 0.00 -8.21 6.02
CA TYR A 108 0.56 -7.10 6.81
C TYR A 108 -0.31 -6.64 8.00
N PRO A 109 -1.66 -6.70 8.02
CA PRO A 109 -2.43 -6.34 9.21
C PRO A 109 -2.17 -7.25 10.41
N VAL A 110 -1.96 -8.55 10.14
CA VAL A 110 -1.57 -9.51 11.18
C VAL A 110 -0.20 -9.16 11.73
N LEU A 111 0.75 -8.87 10.85
CA LEU A 111 2.11 -8.45 11.23
C LEU A 111 2.10 -7.15 12.02
N VAL A 112 1.32 -6.14 11.59
CA VAL A 112 1.12 -4.90 12.35
C VAL A 112 0.59 -5.19 13.75
N ALA A 113 -0.44 -6.04 13.87
CA ALA A 113 -1.02 -6.38 15.16
C ALA A 113 0.00 -7.07 16.08
N ILE A 114 0.78 -8.03 15.56
CA ILE A 114 1.84 -8.71 16.28
C ILE A 114 2.92 -7.71 16.74
N ILE A 115 3.42 -6.86 15.85
CA ILE A 115 4.43 -5.84 16.19
C ILE A 115 3.88 -4.89 17.26
N MET A 116 2.61 -4.48 17.18
CA MET A 116 1.98 -3.61 18.18
C MET A 116 1.88 -4.27 19.54
N VAL A 117 1.65 -5.59 19.62
CA VAL A 117 1.69 -6.35 20.89
C VAL A 117 3.09 -6.29 21.51
N PHE A 118 4.14 -6.50 20.73
CA PHE A 118 5.53 -6.36 21.21
C PHE A 118 5.85 -4.94 21.68
N LEU A 119 5.16 -3.94 21.16
CA LEU A 119 5.25 -2.54 21.62
C LEU A 119 4.28 -2.22 22.78
N HIS A 120 3.74 -3.24 23.46
CA HIS A 120 2.82 -3.13 24.58
C HIS A 120 1.49 -2.43 24.25
N VAL A 121 1.06 -2.48 22.99
CA VAL A 121 -0.24 -1.99 22.54
C VAL A 121 -1.06 -3.16 22.01
N VAL A 122 -1.80 -3.79 22.92
CA VAL A 122 -2.61 -4.97 22.58
C VAL A 122 -3.92 -4.54 21.92
N PRO A 123 -4.19 -4.96 20.67
CA PRO A 123 -5.47 -4.72 20.01
C PRO A 123 -6.62 -5.36 20.79
N SER A 124 -7.78 -4.73 20.76
CA SER A 124 -8.98 -5.31 21.40
C SER A 124 -9.43 -6.57 20.64
N TRP A 125 -10.12 -7.48 21.35
CA TRP A 125 -10.58 -8.74 20.75
C TRP A 125 -11.40 -8.58 19.46
N PRO A 126 -12.27 -7.54 19.27
CA PRO A 126 -12.99 -7.37 18.01
C PRO A 126 -12.06 -7.06 16.83
N VAL A 127 -10.91 -6.41 17.10
CA VAL A 127 -9.90 -6.15 16.06
C VAL A 127 -9.23 -7.47 15.63
N TRP A 128 -8.90 -8.35 16.59
CA TRP A 128 -8.37 -9.68 16.27
C TRP A 128 -9.35 -10.53 15.47
N LEU A 129 -10.63 -10.49 15.82
CA LEU A 129 -11.66 -11.20 15.08
C LEU A 129 -11.80 -10.64 13.65
N ALA A 130 -11.77 -9.32 13.51
CA ALA A 130 -11.81 -8.68 12.19
C ALA A 130 -10.58 -9.04 11.33
N ILE A 131 -9.38 -9.05 11.92
CA ILE A 131 -8.15 -9.49 11.23
C ILE A 131 -8.30 -10.92 10.74
N ALA A 132 -8.72 -11.84 11.60
CA ALA A 132 -8.89 -13.25 11.22
C ALA A 132 -9.97 -13.43 10.16
N ALA A 133 -11.10 -12.73 10.27
CA ALA A 133 -12.19 -12.83 9.30
C ALA A 133 -11.84 -12.17 7.96
N THR A 134 -11.18 -11.01 7.93
CA THR A 134 -10.75 -10.37 6.68
C THR A 134 -9.70 -11.22 5.98
N PHE A 135 -8.73 -11.77 6.71
CA PHE A 135 -7.74 -12.67 6.16
C PHE A 135 -8.37 -13.94 5.62
N GLY A 136 -9.29 -14.56 6.37
CA GLY A 136 -10.06 -15.71 5.90
C GLY A 136 -10.87 -15.42 4.64
N GLY A 137 -11.53 -14.25 4.56
CA GLY A 137 -12.24 -13.80 3.37
C GLY A 137 -11.32 -13.66 2.15
N VAL A 138 -10.13 -13.08 2.34
CA VAL A 138 -9.13 -12.97 1.28
C VAL A 138 -8.62 -14.35 0.83
N LEU A 139 -8.39 -15.29 1.74
CA LEU A 139 -8.03 -16.66 1.38
C LEU A 139 -9.14 -17.38 0.57
N VAL A 140 -10.41 -17.14 0.91
CA VAL A 140 -11.54 -17.69 0.12
C VAL A 140 -11.53 -17.11 -1.29
N MET A 141 -11.21 -15.83 -1.47
CA MET A 141 -11.11 -15.21 -2.81
C MET A 141 -10.08 -15.90 -3.71
N THR A 142 -8.99 -16.40 -3.15
CA THR A 142 -7.89 -17.03 -3.92
C THR A 142 -8.12 -18.49 -4.26
N GLN A 143 -9.05 -19.18 -3.60
CA GLN A 143 -9.34 -20.61 -3.86
C GLN A 143 -9.96 -20.89 -5.25
N GLY A 144 -10.26 -19.87 -6.05
CA GLY A 144 -10.81 -20.00 -7.40
C GLY A 144 -9.83 -19.78 -8.54
N SER A 145 -8.61 -19.40 -8.25
CA SER A 145 -7.59 -19.15 -9.29
C SER A 145 -6.74 -20.41 -9.50
N SER A 146 -7.01 -21.08 -10.63
CA SER A 146 -6.22 -22.04 -11.41
C SER A 146 -5.11 -22.83 -10.70
N GLY A 147 -5.09 -24.13 -10.92
CA GLY A 147 -4.06 -25.10 -10.47
C GLY A 147 -2.65 -24.90 -11.03
N GLU A 148 -2.17 -23.69 -11.18
CA GLU A 148 -0.77 -23.38 -11.47
C GLU A 148 0.07 -23.57 -10.22
N ALA A 149 1.24 -24.19 -10.38
CA ALA A 149 2.20 -24.35 -9.31
C ALA A 149 2.64 -22.98 -8.81
N ILE A 150 2.44 -22.71 -7.52
CA ILE A 150 2.82 -21.44 -6.89
C ILE A 150 4.34 -21.41 -6.73
N ASP A 151 5.01 -20.42 -7.35
CA ASP A 151 6.45 -20.24 -7.20
C ASP A 151 6.79 -19.74 -5.78
N PRO A 152 7.65 -20.47 -5.03
CA PRO A 152 8.05 -20.07 -3.67
C PRO A 152 8.73 -18.69 -3.61
N ILE A 153 9.43 -18.27 -4.68
CA ILE A 153 10.11 -16.98 -4.74
C ILE A 153 9.07 -15.87 -4.70
N GLY A 154 8.01 -15.96 -5.50
CA GLY A 154 6.91 -14.97 -5.49
C GLY A 154 6.21 -14.89 -4.13
N VAL A 155 6.03 -16.04 -3.46
CA VAL A 155 5.47 -16.08 -2.10
C VAL A 155 6.41 -15.37 -1.10
N MET A 156 7.70 -15.69 -1.12
CA MET A 156 8.69 -15.07 -0.22
C MET A 156 8.78 -13.55 -0.43
N LEU A 157 8.79 -13.09 -1.68
CA LEU A 157 8.79 -11.67 -2.03
C LEU A 157 7.52 -10.97 -1.51
N SER A 158 6.35 -11.58 -1.69
CA SER A 158 5.09 -11.02 -1.19
C SER A 158 5.05 -10.93 0.34
N LEU A 159 5.52 -11.97 1.04
CA LEU A 159 5.60 -11.96 2.51
C LEU A 159 6.66 -10.97 3.01
N GLY A 160 7.79 -10.85 2.34
CA GLY A 160 8.82 -9.84 2.61
C GLY A 160 8.26 -8.43 2.45
N SER A 161 7.53 -8.18 1.36
CA SER A 161 6.82 -6.91 1.15
C SER A 161 5.83 -6.61 2.28
N ALA A 162 5.03 -7.59 2.71
CA ALA A 162 4.09 -7.45 3.82
C ALA A 162 4.78 -7.05 5.13
N LEU A 163 5.93 -7.67 5.44
CA LEU A 163 6.68 -7.38 6.66
C LEU A 163 7.23 -5.95 6.68
N VAL A 164 7.92 -5.54 5.61
CA VAL A 164 8.50 -4.19 5.56
C VAL A 164 7.41 -3.12 5.49
N TYR A 165 6.27 -3.40 4.86
CA TYR A 165 5.12 -2.51 4.86
C TYR A 165 4.46 -2.39 6.25
N ALA A 166 4.36 -3.49 6.99
CA ALA A 166 3.89 -3.47 8.38
C ALA A 166 4.79 -2.60 9.27
N LEU A 167 6.12 -2.71 9.13
CA LEU A 167 7.08 -1.86 9.83
C LEU A 167 6.90 -0.37 9.48
N PHE A 168 6.71 -0.06 8.18
CA PHE A 168 6.42 1.30 7.71
C PHE A 168 5.19 1.88 8.43
N ILE A 169 4.07 1.15 8.48
CA ILE A 169 2.83 1.58 9.13
C ILE A 169 3.03 1.81 10.64
N VAL A 170 3.73 0.89 11.31
CA VAL A 170 3.99 0.99 12.75
C VAL A 170 4.88 2.19 13.07
N ILE A 171 5.93 2.44 12.29
CA ILE A 171 6.82 3.59 12.49
C ILE A 171 6.08 4.91 12.31
N ILE A 172 5.20 5.05 11.31
CA ILE A 172 4.34 6.23 11.15
C ILE A 172 3.51 6.48 12.41
N ASN A 173 2.96 5.43 13.00
CA ASN A 173 2.10 5.54 14.18
C ASN A 173 2.88 5.84 15.47
N ARG A 174 4.06 5.23 15.64
CA ARG A 174 4.78 5.21 16.93
C ARG A 174 5.91 6.24 17.06
N SER A 175 6.44 6.73 15.96
CA SER A 175 7.60 7.63 15.98
C SER A 175 7.22 9.04 16.43
N LYS A 176 7.68 9.41 17.64
CA LYS A 176 7.53 10.76 18.21
C LYS A 176 8.27 11.82 17.38
N ALA A 177 9.35 11.44 16.69
CA ALA A 177 10.16 12.37 15.90
C ALA A 177 9.36 13.01 14.75
N ILE A 178 8.50 12.22 14.10
CA ILE A 178 7.71 12.66 12.94
C ILE A 178 6.25 13.00 13.28
N ALA A 179 5.83 12.90 14.55
CA ALA A 179 4.44 13.12 14.96
C ALA A 179 3.91 14.53 14.61
N LYS A 180 4.80 15.53 14.56
CA LYS A 180 4.47 16.92 14.23
C LYS A 180 4.67 17.28 12.76
N ILE A 181 5.24 16.38 11.95
CA ILE A 181 5.41 16.60 10.50
C ILE A 181 4.06 16.43 9.81
N SER A 182 3.74 17.31 8.84
CA SER A 182 2.53 17.14 8.03
C SER A 182 2.60 15.82 7.24
N ASN A 183 1.45 15.21 6.99
CA ASN A 183 1.39 13.96 6.21
C ASN A 183 1.98 14.13 4.80
N THR A 184 1.73 15.28 4.18
CA THR A 184 2.26 15.62 2.85
C THR A 184 3.78 15.67 2.86
N LEU A 185 4.39 16.31 3.86
CA LEU A 185 5.84 16.42 3.98
C LEU A 185 6.49 15.06 4.29
N LEU A 186 5.84 14.23 5.12
CA LEU A 186 6.25 12.85 5.39
C LEU A 186 6.28 12.06 4.08
N THR A 187 5.17 12.06 3.33
CA THR A 187 5.05 11.34 2.07
C THR A 187 6.08 11.83 1.06
N PHE A 188 6.26 13.16 0.91
CA PHE A 188 7.25 13.75 0.02
C PHE A 188 8.66 13.20 0.28
N TYR A 189 9.15 13.25 1.52
CA TYR A 189 10.49 12.79 1.84
C TYR A 189 10.65 11.27 1.72
N ALA A 190 9.65 10.48 2.13
CA ALA A 190 9.70 9.03 1.99
C ALA A 190 9.79 8.60 0.51
N LEU A 191 8.98 9.23 -0.36
CA LEU A 191 9.01 8.96 -1.79
C LEU A 191 10.28 9.50 -2.47
N MET A 192 10.82 10.63 -2.00
CA MET A 192 12.09 11.17 -2.49
C MET A 192 13.24 10.20 -2.24
N VAL A 193 13.31 9.59 -1.07
CA VAL A 193 14.29 8.53 -0.77
C VAL A 193 14.12 7.36 -1.74
N GLY A 194 12.88 6.91 -1.96
CA GLY A 194 12.61 5.82 -2.91
C GLY A 194 13.02 6.17 -4.34
N ALA A 195 12.70 7.37 -4.82
CA ALA A 195 13.12 7.83 -6.15
C ALA A 195 14.65 7.81 -6.30
N MET A 196 15.38 8.24 -5.28
CA MET A 196 16.85 8.19 -5.30
C MET A 196 17.39 6.76 -5.31
N VAL A 197 16.77 5.84 -4.57
CA VAL A 197 17.15 4.42 -4.57
C VAL A 197 16.92 3.82 -5.96
N PHE A 198 15.76 4.02 -6.57
CA PHE A 198 15.47 3.50 -7.91
C PHE A 198 16.37 4.12 -8.98
N LEU A 199 16.65 5.43 -8.89
CA LEU A 199 17.62 6.07 -9.78
C LEU A 199 19.02 5.41 -9.63
N GLY A 200 19.46 5.16 -8.40
CA GLY A 200 20.71 4.44 -8.16
C GLY A 200 20.72 3.03 -8.76
N MET A 201 19.62 2.29 -8.65
CA MET A 201 19.50 0.96 -9.26
C MET A 201 19.61 1.04 -10.80
N ILE A 202 18.91 1.99 -11.43
CA ILE A 202 18.96 2.20 -12.88
C ILE A 202 20.38 2.57 -13.35
N LEU A 203 21.06 3.45 -12.62
CA LEU A 203 22.43 3.86 -12.95
C LEU A 203 23.46 2.73 -12.79
N LEU A 204 23.16 1.71 -11.98
CA LEU A 204 23.98 0.53 -11.79
C LEU A 204 23.59 -0.63 -12.72
N SER A 205 22.46 -0.54 -13.36
CA SER A 205 21.99 -1.52 -14.36
C SER A 205 22.30 -1.03 -15.77
N ASP A 206 22.50 -1.95 -16.71
CA ASP A 206 22.68 -1.62 -18.14
C ASP A 206 21.35 -1.30 -18.86
N THR A 207 20.25 -1.11 -18.11
CA THR A 207 18.92 -0.87 -18.67
C THR A 207 18.70 0.58 -19.06
N THR A 208 18.14 0.79 -20.24
CA THR A 208 17.69 2.13 -20.66
C THR A 208 16.45 2.54 -19.84
N ILE A 209 16.51 3.67 -19.16
CA ILE A 209 15.47 4.15 -18.24
C ILE A 209 14.05 4.20 -18.84
N THR A 210 13.93 4.36 -20.16
CA THR A 210 12.64 4.46 -20.88
C THR A 210 12.32 3.22 -21.70
N ALA A 211 13.13 2.14 -21.61
CA ALA A 211 12.82 0.90 -22.34
C ALA A 211 11.45 0.37 -21.93
N GLY A 212 10.62 -0.02 -22.92
CA GLY A 212 9.24 -0.47 -22.69
C GLY A 212 8.23 0.62 -22.28
N ILE A 213 8.65 1.89 -22.20
CA ILE A 213 7.79 3.03 -21.88
C ILE A 213 7.57 3.84 -23.16
N GLU A 214 6.69 3.32 -24.03
CA GLU A 214 6.44 3.93 -25.34
C GLU A 214 4.98 4.42 -25.44
N GLY A 215 4.81 5.57 -26.12
CA GLY A 215 3.50 6.15 -26.37
C GLY A 215 2.83 6.85 -25.18
N GLY A 216 1.77 7.61 -25.46
CA GLY A 216 1.07 8.41 -24.46
C GLY A 216 0.39 7.58 -23.37
N SER A 217 -0.08 6.37 -23.68
CA SER A 217 -0.74 5.46 -22.72
C SER A 217 0.21 4.99 -21.62
N ALA A 218 1.48 4.70 -21.95
CA ALA A 218 2.49 4.31 -20.95
C ALA A 218 2.75 5.46 -19.95
N TRP A 219 2.90 6.67 -20.44
CA TRP A 219 3.08 7.85 -19.58
C TRP A 219 1.85 8.15 -18.73
N LEU A 220 0.62 7.96 -19.25
CA LEU A 220 -0.61 8.08 -18.47
C LEU A 220 -0.67 7.04 -17.35
N ASN A 221 -0.24 5.80 -17.61
CA ASN A 221 -0.15 4.76 -16.59
C ASN A 221 0.85 5.14 -15.49
N LEU A 222 2.01 5.68 -15.83
CA LEU A 222 3.00 6.15 -14.86
C LEU A 222 2.47 7.31 -14.00
N VAL A 223 1.77 8.27 -14.60
CA VAL A 223 1.10 9.34 -13.86
C VAL A 223 -0.01 8.79 -12.98
N GLY A 224 -0.81 7.84 -13.48
CA GLY A 224 -1.83 7.14 -12.71
C GLY A 224 -1.24 6.45 -11.47
N LEU A 225 -0.12 5.70 -11.64
CA LEU A 225 0.63 5.08 -10.53
C LEU A 225 1.12 6.12 -9.51
N ALA A 226 1.61 7.26 -9.97
CA ALA A 226 2.08 8.33 -9.09
C ALA A 226 0.96 8.96 -8.29
N LEU A 227 -0.19 9.23 -8.91
CA LEU A 227 -1.31 9.93 -8.27
C LEU A 227 -2.07 9.01 -7.31
N LEU A 228 -2.64 7.90 -7.78
CA LEU A 228 -3.60 7.12 -7.02
C LEU A 228 -2.92 6.13 -6.07
N PRO A 229 -2.19 5.09 -6.52
CA PRO A 229 -1.58 4.13 -5.60
C PRO A 229 -0.41 4.71 -4.80
N THR A 230 0.13 5.88 -5.15
CA THR A 230 1.27 6.45 -4.44
C THR A 230 0.89 7.65 -3.60
N ILE A 231 0.54 8.81 -4.21
CA ILE A 231 0.28 10.04 -3.44
C ILE A 231 -0.95 9.90 -2.57
N VAL A 232 -2.10 9.55 -3.17
CA VAL A 232 -3.37 9.47 -2.45
C VAL A 232 -3.31 8.36 -1.41
N SER A 233 -2.86 7.16 -1.80
CA SER A 233 -2.77 6.02 -0.88
C SER A 233 -1.85 6.31 0.31
N THR A 234 -0.60 6.75 0.08
CA THR A 234 0.37 6.98 1.17
C THR A 234 -0.06 8.14 2.08
N ALA A 235 -0.58 9.22 1.51
CA ALA A 235 -1.08 10.36 2.29
C ALA A 235 -2.29 9.96 3.16
N THR A 236 -3.25 9.24 2.59
CA THR A 236 -4.44 8.78 3.33
C THR A 236 -4.10 7.70 4.35
N LEU A 237 -3.12 6.82 4.08
CA LEU A 237 -2.59 5.87 5.07
C LEU A 237 -2.00 6.60 6.28
N ALA A 238 -1.20 7.64 6.06
CA ALA A 238 -0.63 8.43 7.14
C ALA A 238 -1.74 9.11 7.97
N ILE A 239 -2.79 9.63 7.31
CA ILE A 239 -3.96 10.19 7.98
C ILE A 239 -4.69 9.12 8.81
N ALA A 240 -5.01 7.97 8.21
CA ALA A 240 -5.70 6.87 8.88
C ALA A 240 -4.90 6.39 10.11
N THR A 241 -3.62 6.09 9.92
CA THR A 241 -2.73 5.58 10.96
C THR A 241 -2.62 6.52 12.16
N ARG A 242 -2.58 7.83 11.93
CA ARG A 242 -2.52 8.84 13.00
C ARG A 242 -3.86 9.02 13.74
N ASN A 243 -4.97 8.88 13.04
CA ASN A 243 -6.30 9.13 13.62
C ASN A 243 -6.91 7.90 14.29
N ILE A 244 -6.77 6.70 13.70
CA ILE A 244 -7.40 5.47 14.22
C ILE A 244 -6.40 4.41 14.68
N GLY A 245 -5.10 4.68 14.57
CA GLY A 245 -4.01 3.78 14.95
C GLY A 245 -3.63 2.79 13.85
N ALA A 246 -2.41 2.22 13.98
CA ALA A 246 -1.80 1.36 12.96
C ALA A 246 -2.66 0.12 12.65
N THR A 247 -3.09 -0.60 13.68
CA THR A 247 -3.83 -1.86 13.52
C THR A 247 -5.17 -1.67 12.81
N LYS A 248 -5.96 -0.64 13.19
CA LYS A 248 -7.25 -0.39 12.54
C LYS A 248 -7.07 0.10 11.11
N ALA A 249 -6.09 0.98 10.87
CA ALA A 249 -5.77 1.46 9.53
C ALA A 249 -5.35 0.31 8.62
N SER A 250 -4.54 -0.64 9.10
CA SER A 250 -4.10 -1.80 8.33
C SER A 250 -5.24 -2.77 7.98
N VAL A 251 -6.20 -2.99 8.89
CA VAL A 251 -7.37 -3.84 8.59
C VAL A 251 -8.24 -3.26 7.47
N LEU A 252 -8.31 -1.92 7.36
CA LEU A 252 -9.02 -1.28 6.25
C LEU A 252 -8.32 -1.49 4.89
N GLY A 253 -7.08 -1.92 4.89
CA GLY A 253 -6.37 -2.35 3.67
C GLY A 253 -7.03 -3.52 2.94
N VAL A 254 -8.05 -4.19 3.52
CA VAL A 254 -8.85 -5.21 2.82
C VAL A 254 -9.50 -4.69 1.53
N PHE A 255 -9.69 -3.39 1.42
CA PHE A 255 -10.16 -2.79 0.16
C PHE A 255 -9.12 -2.87 -0.97
N GLU A 256 -7.86 -3.16 -0.66
CA GLU A 256 -6.78 -3.34 -1.62
C GLU A 256 -6.96 -4.59 -2.48
N PRO A 257 -7.04 -5.83 -1.91
CA PRO A 257 -7.33 -7.02 -2.72
C PRO A 257 -8.73 -6.96 -3.36
N ILE A 258 -9.73 -6.39 -2.71
CA ILE A 258 -11.06 -6.21 -3.30
C ILE A 258 -10.97 -5.37 -4.58
N THR A 259 -10.27 -4.24 -4.53
CA THR A 259 -10.11 -3.36 -5.69
C THR A 259 -9.28 -4.04 -6.78
N ALA A 260 -8.18 -4.74 -6.42
CA ALA A 260 -7.33 -5.45 -7.38
C ALA A 260 -8.14 -6.54 -8.13
N ILE A 261 -8.99 -7.29 -7.44
CA ILE A 261 -9.87 -8.29 -8.04
C ILE A 261 -10.90 -7.64 -8.98
N LEU A 262 -11.53 -6.55 -8.54
CA LEU A 262 -12.50 -5.82 -9.39
C LEU A 262 -11.82 -5.27 -10.66
N VAL A 263 -10.59 -4.76 -10.54
CA VAL A 263 -9.79 -4.34 -11.69
C VAL A 263 -9.49 -5.53 -12.61
N GLY A 264 -9.06 -6.66 -12.06
CA GLY A 264 -8.81 -7.90 -12.81
C GLY A 264 -10.04 -8.31 -13.63
N THR A 265 -11.20 -8.33 -12.99
CA THR A 265 -12.47 -8.70 -13.63
C THR A 265 -12.89 -7.70 -14.70
N LEU A 266 -12.90 -6.40 -14.40
CA LEU A 266 -13.47 -5.37 -15.27
C LEU A 266 -12.54 -4.97 -16.41
N MET A 267 -11.22 -4.97 -16.17
CA MET A 267 -10.22 -4.45 -17.11
C MET A 267 -9.45 -5.56 -17.83
N PHE A 268 -9.25 -6.71 -17.18
CA PHE A 268 -8.49 -7.83 -17.75
C PHE A 268 -9.35 -9.05 -18.05
N GLY A 269 -10.67 -8.98 -17.83
CA GLY A 269 -11.62 -10.05 -18.16
C GLY A 269 -11.51 -11.29 -17.26
N GLU A 270 -10.93 -11.17 -16.09
CA GLU A 270 -10.82 -12.26 -15.13
C GLU A 270 -12.21 -12.68 -14.61
N PRO A 271 -12.50 -13.99 -14.45
CA PRO A 271 -13.83 -14.45 -14.06
C PRO A 271 -14.14 -14.07 -12.60
N LEU A 272 -15.32 -13.48 -12.35
CA LEU A 272 -15.84 -13.23 -11.01
C LEU A 272 -16.47 -14.53 -10.45
N THR A 273 -15.69 -15.29 -9.70
CA THR A 273 -16.15 -16.58 -9.13
C THR A 273 -17.01 -16.38 -7.88
N THR A 274 -17.81 -17.39 -7.53
CA THR A 274 -18.61 -17.40 -6.29
C THR A 274 -17.73 -17.20 -5.06
N ASN A 275 -16.53 -17.81 -5.04
CA ASN A 275 -15.56 -17.67 -3.93
C ASN A 275 -15.12 -16.23 -3.75
N ILE A 276 -14.90 -15.50 -4.84
CA ILE A 276 -14.56 -14.07 -4.81
C ILE A 276 -15.69 -13.27 -4.16
N VAL A 277 -16.94 -13.49 -4.59
CA VAL A 277 -18.10 -12.78 -4.02
C VAL A 277 -18.25 -13.08 -2.52
N VAL A 278 -18.17 -14.35 -2.14
CA VAL A 278 -18.26 -14.76 -0.72
C VAL A 278 -17.14 -14.13 0.11
N GLY A 279 -15.91 -14.19 -0.36
CA GLY A 279 -14.76 -13.60 0.34
C GLY A 279 -14.88 -12.08 0.51
N ILE A 280 -15.36 -11.35 -0.51
CA ILE A 280 -15.68 -9.92 -0.43
C ILE A 280 -16.73 -9.64 0.65
N CYS A 281 -17.83 -10.42 0.66
CA CYS A 281 -18.86 -10.26 1.66
C CYS A 281 -18.34 -10.47 3.09
N ILE A 282 -17.55 -11.53 3.31
CA ILE A 282 -16.92 -11.80 4.62
C ILE A 282 -16.04 -10.60 5.04
N ALA A 283 -15.20 -10.11 4.15
CA ALA A 283 -14.28 -9.00 4.43
C ALA A 283 -15.02 -7.71 4.78
N ILE A 284 -16.08 -7.34 4.03
CA ILE A 284 -16.89 -6.15 4.29
C ILE A 284 -17.62 -6.26 5.62
N VAL A 285 -18.20 -7.41 5.93
CA VAL A 285 -18.89 -7.65 7.21
C VAL A 285 -17.91 -7.53 8.38
N ALA A 286 -16.72 -8.13 8.27
CA ALA A 286 -15.69 -8.08 9.31
C ALA A 286 -15.22 -6.64 9.59
N VAL A 287 -14.93 -5.85 8.55
CA VAL A 287 -14.54 -4.44 8.68
C VAL A 287 -15.67 -3.61 9.28
N THR A 288 -16.91 -3.81 8.81
CA THR A 288 -18.09 -3.10 9.34
C THR A 288 -18.30 -3.41 10.82
N PHE A 289 -18.16 -4.66 11.21
CA PHE A 289 -18.20 -5.08 12.61
C PHE A 289 -17.11 -4.39 13.42
N MET A 290 -15.86 -4.42 12.99
CA MET A 290 -14.74 -3.74 13.66
C MET A 290 -15.03 -2.26 13.89
N ILE A 291 -15.47 -1.55 12.85
CA ILE A 291 -15.80 -0.13 12.93
C ILE A 291 -16.94 0.12 13.93
N SER A 292 -17.98 -0.71 13.90
CA SER A 292 -19.16 -0.53 14.76
C SER A 292 -18.87 -0.76 16.25
N VAL A 293 -18.07 -1.78 16.57
CA VAL A 293 -17.74 -2.14 17.97
C VAL A 293 -16.67 -1.22 18.55
N THR A 294 -15.75 -0.72 17.72
CA THR A 294 -14.67 0.17 18.18
C THR A 294 -15.14 1.63 18.39
N LYS A 295 -16.40 1.93 18.16
CA LYS A 295 -17.04 3.23 18.47
C LYS A 295 -17.15 3.55 19.97
N ARG A 296 -16.66 2.66 20.85
CA ARG A 296 -16.69 2.85 22.31
C ARG A 296 -15.38 3.39 22.85
#